data_4d5e923a9344573d6ace81ce5472a2a8
#
_entry.id   4d5e923a9344573d6ace81ce5472a2a8
#
_cell.length_a   1.000
_cell.length_b   1.000
_cell.length_c   1.000
_cell.angle_alpha   90.00
_cell.angle_beta   90.00
_cell.angle_gamma   90.00
#
_symmetry.space_group_name_H-M   'P 1'
#
loop_
_entity.id
_entity.type
_entity.pdbx_description
1 polymer ?
#
loop_
_entity_poly.entity_id
_entity_poly.type
_entity_poly.pdbx_seq_one_letter_code
_entity_poly.pdbx_strand_id
1 'polypeptide(L)'
;GRRWYRHLPAGYGWGCVGLGVFGLGGLADMAWHLVLGVEAGVDALLSPSHLVLFTGGLLILTSALRSRWGSGDVTSPVAIGGLALVTALVSFFLLYVSEFTASAPTLAFRALPEGHPQHTASELPATAGLGGFLITTALLVVPLIWTWQRARAPRGLLTTLVALISWLSAAVVDLDRAAVVGAAGATLGAVVAEFALDWLERRDLRARLRIPVLAAAAIVPTWTMHIAALAAGVGLSWPVELWSGAVVVSGLAAAALGGLAVSAPAAAVTAPRAASVSPSA
;
A
#
# COMPACT_ATOMS: atom_id res chain seq x y z
N GLY A 1 17.55 32.31 18.67
CA GLY A 1 16.75 31.76 17.56
C GLY A 1 16.82 30.23 17.38
N ARG A 2 17.66 29.47 18.15
CA ARG A 2 17.87 28.01 17.91
C ARG A 2 17.09 27.08 18.86
N ARG A 3 16.04 27.52 19.56
CA ARG A 3 15.40 26.70 20.62
C ARG A 3 14.03 26.11 20.26
N TRP A 4 13.36 26.54 19.19
CA TRP A 4 12.00 26.09 18.86
C TRP A 4 11.93 24.59 18.51
N TYR A 5 12.93 24.02 17.83
CA TYR A 5 12.95 22.59 17.48
C TYR A 5 13.09 21.63 18.68
N ARG A 6 13.53 22.15 19.86
CA ARG A 6 13.63 21.36 21.10
C ARG A 6 12.26 21.09 21.74
N HIS A 7 11.23 21.84 21.34
CA HIS A 7 9.85 21.69 21.82
C HIS A 7 9.01 20.82 20.90
N LEU A 8 9.54 20.36 19.76
CA LEU A 8 8.83 19.48 18.87
C LEU A 8 8.67 18.09 19.50
N PRO A 9 7.48 17.45 19.38
CA PRO A 9 7.32 16.07 19.78
C PRO A 9 8.34 15.17 19.07
N ALA A 10 8.75 14.10 19.75
CA ALA A 10 9.67 13.12 19.17
C ALA A 10 9.11 12.64 17.81
N GLY A 11 9.98 12.54 16.79
CA GLY A 11 9.60 12.12 15.45
C GLY A 11 9.21 13.25 14.48
N TYR A 12 8.87 14.46 14.95
CA TYR A 12 8.49 15.60 14.09
C TYR A 12 9.67 16.36 13.49
N GLY A 13 10.89 16.20 14.01
CA GLY A 13 12.07 16.85 13.45
C GLY A 13 12.29 16.53 11.96
N TRP A 14 12.12 15.28 11.56
CA TRP A 14 12.15 14.87 10.15
C TRP A 14 10.98 15.41 9.34
N GLY A 15 9.83 15.68 9.96
CA GLY A 15 8.72 16.36 9.31
C GLY A 15 9.06 17.79 8.93
N CYS A 16 9.82 18.51 9.79
CA CYS A 16 10.32 19.86 9.45
C CYS A 16 11.32 19.82 8.30
N VAL A 17 12.20 18.80 8.24
CA VAL A 17 13.05 18.57 7.06
C VAL A 17 12.19 18.30 5.83
N GLY A 18 11.16 17.47 5.98
CA GLY A 18 10.18 17.17 4.93
C GLY A 18 9.50 18.39 4.36
N LEU A 19 9.12 19.37 5.19
CA LEU A 19 8.57 20.65 4.72
C LEU A 19 9.55 21.41 3.83
N GLY A 20 10.82 21.43 4.20
CA GLY A 20 11.87 22.05 3.38
C GLY A 20 12.06 21.32 2.05
N VAL A 21 12.13 19.98 2.09
CA VAL A 21 12.27 19.14 0.88
C VAL A 21 11.05 19.30 -0.03
N PHE A 22 9.84 19.29 0.53
CA PHE A 22 8.59 19.47 -0.22
C PHE A 22 8.52 20.85 -0.88
N GLY A 23 8.88 21.91 -0.15
CA GLY A 23 8.91 23.27 -0.67
C GLY A 23 9.93 23.44 -1.80
N LEU A 24 11.14 22.88 -1.65
CA LEU A 24 12.16 22.86 -2.71
C LEU A 24 11.69 22.04 -3.91
N GLY A 25 11.03 20.90 -3.68
CA GLY A 25 10.40 20.08 -4.72
C GLY A 25 9.38 20.86 -5.52
N GLY A 26 8.50 21.64 -4.88
CA GLY A 26 7.50 22.47 -5.56
C GLY A 26 8.11 23.58 -6.40
N LEU A 27 9.18 24.21 -5.91
CA LEU A 27 9.92 25.20 -6.71
C LEU A 27 10.63 24.57 -7.91
N ALA A 28 11.24 23.41 -7.71
CA ALA A 28 11.88 22.63 -8.78
C ALA A 28 10.86 22.17 -9.82
N ASP A 29 9.68 21.76 -9.39
CA ASP A 29 8.57 21.32 -10.24
C ASP A 29 8.03 22.46 -11.10
N MET A 30 7.82 23.63 -10.50
CA MET A 30 7.46 24.82 -11.23
C MET A 30 8.50 25.16 -12.31
N ALA A 31 9.80 25.12 -11.97
CA ALA A 31 10.88 25.38 -12.93
C ALA A 31 10.92 24.31 -14.03
N TRP A 32 10.69 23.03 -13.66
CA TRP A 32 10.62 21.90 -14.60
C TRP A 32 9.54 22.13 -15.65
N HIS A 33 8.32 22.45 -15.24
CA HIS A 33 7.20 22.69 -16.16
C HIS A 33 7.38 23.95 -17.02
N LEU A 34 8.06 24.98 -16.51
CA LEU A 34 8.36 26.17 -17.30
C LEU A 34 9.40 25.91 -18.42
N VAL A 35 10.32 24.98 -18.20
CA VAL A 35 11.41 24.69 -19.14
C VAL A 35 11.09 23.55 -20.10
N LEU A 36 10.46 22.47 -19.58
CA LEU A 36 10.25 21.22 -20.30
C LEU A 36 8.78 20.98 -20.69
N GLY A 37 7.86 21.81 -20.17
CA GLY A 37 6.43 21.63 -20.38
C GLY A 37 5.79 20.73 -19.31
N VAL A 38 4.49 20.50 -19.45
CA VAL A 38 3.71 19.63 -18.55
C VAL A 38 3.63 18.24 -19.16
N GLU A 39 4.13 17.26 -18.46
CA GLU A 39 4.02 15.85 -18.85
C GLU A 39 2.59 15.35 -18.65
N ALA A 40 2.16 14.38 -19.46
CA ALA A 40 0.82 13.82 -19.45
C ALA A 40 0.87 12.30 -19.52
N GLY A 41 1.43 11.64 -18.52
CA GLY A 41 1.55 10.17 -18.53
C GLY A 41 2.27 9.63 -17.31
N VAL A 42 2.84 8.44 -17.44
CA VAL A 42 3.64 7.80 -16.38
C VAL A 42 4.84 8.67 -15.99
N ASP A 43 5.43 9.34 -16.95
CA ASP A 43 6.53 10.29 -16.81
C ASP A 43 6.19 11.46 -15.87
N ALA A 44 4.93 11.92 -15.85
CA ALA A 44 4.49 12.98 -14.97
C ALA A 44 4.82 12.71 -13.50
N LEU A 45 4.47 11.51 -12.99
CA LEU A 45 4.73 11.15 -11.59
C LEU A 45 6.19 10.78 -11.32
N LEU A 46 6.95 10.36 -12.33
CA LEU A 46 8.33 9.89 -12.17
C LEU A 46 9.36 10.98 -12.49
N SER A 47 8.93 12.22 -12.75
CA SER A 47 9.86 13.33 -12.91
C SER A 47 10.71 13.54 -11.65
N PRO A 48 11.96 13.98 -11.77
CA PRO A 48 12.82 14.22 -10.60
C PRO A 48 12.22 15.18 -9.57
N SER A 49 11.48 16.20 -10.01
CA SER A 49 10.79 17.16 -9.15
C SER A 49 9.68 16.51 -8.34
N HIS A 50 8.84 15.67 -8.97
CA HIS A 50 7.80 14.91 -8.28
C HIS A 50 8.36 13.88 -7.29
N LEU A 51 9.51 13.25 -7.59
CA LEU A 51 10.16 12.35 -6.64
C LEU A 51 10.70 13.08 -5.39
N VAL A 52 11.13 14.34 -5.55
CA VAL A 52 11.48 15.20 -4.40
C VAL A 52 10.24 15.57 -3.60
N LEU A 53 9.13 15.93 -4.26
CA LEU A 53 7.83 16.16 -3.60
C LEU A 53 7.36 14.92 -2.84
N PHE A 54 7.42 13.74 -3.47
CA PHE A 54 7.10 12.47 -2.84
C PHE A 54 7.93 12.22 -1.57
N THR A 55 9.24 12.41 -1.65
CA THR A 55 10.15 12.24 -0.51
C THR A 55 9.81 13.21 0.63
N GLY A 56 9.57 14.48 0.31
CA GLY A 56 9.12 15.47 1.29
C GLY A 56 7.79 15.10 1.94
N GLY A 57 6.82 14.67 1.13
CA GLY A 57 5.52 14.17 1.57
C GLY A 57 5.65 12.98 2.52
N LEU A 58 6.48 11.99 2.19
CA LEU A 58 6.76 10.84 3.07
C LEU A 58 7.36 11.27 4.41
N LEU A 59 8.31 12.19 4.41
CA LEU A 59 8.91 12.71 5.64
C LEU A 59 7.89 13.44 6.53
N ILE A 60 6.96 14.17 5.93
CA ILE A 60 5.88 14.86 6.65
C ILE A 60 4.90 13.85 7.23
N LEU A 61 4.30 13.00 6.39
CA LEU A 61 3.21 12.10 6.78
C LEU A 61 3.67 11.02 7.77
N THR A 62 4.92 10.54 7.66
CA THR A 62 5.48 9.58 8.62
C THR A 62 5.80 10.21 9.98
N SER A 63 5.67 11.52 10.19
CA SER A 63 5.97 12.17 11.48
C SER A 63 5.06 11.65 12.59
N ALA A 64 3.77 11.48 12.31
CA ALA A 64 2.80 10.93 13.24
C ALA A 64 3.13 9.48 13.65
N LEU A 65 3.52 8.64 12.66
CA LEU A 65 3.96 7.27 12.92
C LEU A 65 5.23 7.23 13.77
N ARG A 66 6.25 8.04 13.44
CA ARG A 66 7.50 8.12 14.22
C ARG A 66 7.26 8.59 15.65
N SER A 67 6.37 9.56 15.84
CA SER A 67 6.04 10.07 17.16
C SER A 67 5.37 9.00 18.02
N ARG A 68 4.39 8.29 17.47
CA ARG A 68 3.66 7.22 18.17
C ARG A 68 4.48 5.93 18.32
N TRP A 69 5.41 5.68 17.39
CA TRP A 69 6.35 4.60 17.53
C TRP A 69 7.18 4.70 18.81
N GLY A 70 7.73 5.88 19.09
CA GLY A 70 8.52 6.13 20.29
C GLY A 70 7.73 5.97 21.60
N SER A 71 6.41 6.20 21.57
CA SER A 71 5.52 6.03 22.73
C SER A 71 4.91 4.63 22.85
N GLY A 72 5.12 3.74 21.89
CA GLY A 72 4.50 2.41 21.83
C GLY A 72 3.02 2.39 21.44
N ASP A 73 2.41 3.55 21.17
CA ASP A 73 0.98 3.70 20.83
C ASP A 73 0.76 3.70 19.31
N VAL A 74 1.09 2.58 18.66
CA VAL A 74 1.01 2.41 17.20
C VAL A 74 -0.43 2.22 16.68
N THR A 75 -1.40 2.01 17.56
CA THR A 75 -2.81 1.81 17.21
C THR A 75 -3.68 3.04 17.47
N SER A 76 -3.09 4.15 17.89
CA SER A 76 -3.84 5.41 18.05
C SER A 76 -4.44 5.89 16.74
N PRO A 77 -5.57 6.62 16.76
CA PRO A 77 -6.16 7.19 15.55
C PRO A 77 -5.17 8.04 14.74
N VAL A 78 -4.26 8.73 15.41
CA VAL A 78 -3.21 9.55 14.77
C VAL A 78 -2.19 8.68 14.03
N ALA A 79 -1.76 7.56 14.62
CA ALA A 79 -0.84 6.63 13.96
C ALA A 79 -1.50 5.94 12.77
N ILE A 80 -2.75 5.47 12.94
CA ILE A 80 -3.52 4.84 11.88
C ILE A 80 -3.81 5.82 10.73
N GLY A 81 -4.19 7.05 11.04
CA GLY A 81 -4.36 8.10 10.03
C GLY A 81 -3.06 8.40 9.28
N GLY A 82 -1.94 8.49 9.99
CA GLY A 82 -0.62 8.64 9.37
C GLY A 82 -0.26 7.47 8.47
N LEU A 83 -0.52 6.23 8.90
CA LEU A 83 -0.30 5.02 8.11
C LEU A 83 -1.16 5.02 6.83
N ALA A 84 -2.43 5.35 6.96
CA ALA A 84 -3.36 5.41 5.83
C ALA A 84 -2.92 6.49 4.81
N LEU A 85 -2.53 7.68 5.27
CA LEU A 85 -2.08 8.75 4.39
C LEU A 85 -0.75 8.43 3.69
N VAL A 86 0.20 7.80 4.40
CA VAL A 86 1.45 7.32 3.77
C VAL A 86 1.14 6.28 2.71
N THR A 87 0.25 5.33 3.01
CA THR A 87 -0.14 4.28 2.05
C THR A 87 -0.85 4.90 0.84
N ALA A 88 -1.72 5.89 1.06
CA ALA A 88 -2.39 6.63 -0.03
C ALA A 88 -1.39 7.40 -0.90
N LEU A 89 -0.39 8.05 -0.31
CA LEU A 89 0.66 8.75 -1.06
C LEU A 89 1.47 7.77 -1.92
N VAL A 90 1.88 6.62 -1.35
CA VAL A 90 2.58 5.58 -2.11
C VAL A 90 1.69 5.01 -3.22
N SER A 91 0.41 4.77 -2.94
CA SER A 91 -0.57 4.32 -3.94
C SER A 91 -0.72 5.30 -5.08
N PHE A 92 -0.77 6.59 -4.80
CA PHE A 92 -0.85 7.63 -5.81
C PHE A 92 0.36 7.61 -6.77
N PHE A 93 1.56 7.41 -6.25
CA PHE A 93 2.77 7.28 -7.10
C PHE A 93 2.84 5.95 -7.85
N LEU A 94 2.13 4.92 -7.38
CA LEU A 94 2.04 3.61 -8.04
C LEU A 94 0.74 3.42 -8.83
N LEU A 95 -0.03 4.49 -9.08
CA LEU A 95 -1.36 4.39 -9.70
C LEU A 95 -1.33 3.71 -11.09
N TYR A 96 -0.28 3.92 -11.87
CA TYR A 96 -0.14 3.33 -13.22
C TYR A 96 0.09 1.81 -13.21
N VAL A 97 0.46 1.25 -12.07
CA VAL A 97 0.64 -0.20 -11.87
C VAL A 97 -0.35 -0.75 -10.85
N SER A 98 -1.39 0.02 -10.50
CA SER A 98 -2.43 -0.40 -9.56
C SER A 98 -3.58 -1.09 -10.30
N GLU A 99 -4.03 -2.23 -9.77
CA GLU A 99 -5.22 -2.91 -10.29
C GLU A 99 -6.48 -2.04 -10.16
N PHE A 100 -6.60 -1.24 -9.13
CA PHE A 100 -7.75 -0.34 -8.93
C PHE A 100 -7.87 0.77 -9.98
N THR A 101 -6.76 1.09 -10.67
CA THR A 101 -6.77 2.02 -11.80
C THR A 101 -6.98 1.28 -13.13
N ALA A 102 -6.35 0.11 -13.26
CA ALA A 102 -6.31 -0.63 -14.52
C ALA A 102 -7.61 -1.40 -14.80
N SER A 103 -8.30 -1.91 -13.77
CA SER A 103 -9.45 -2.82 -13.91
C SER A 103 -9.18 -3.93 -14.94
N ALA A 104 -7.98 -4.53 -14.84
CA ALA A 104 -7.40 -5.41 -15.86
C ALA A 104 -8.30 -6.58 -16.29
N PRO A 105 -9.10 -7.22 -15.41
CA PRO A 105 -10.00 -8.30 -15.80
C PRO A 105 -11.09 -7.88 -16.82
N THR A 106 -11.35 -6.57 -16.98
CA THR A 106 -12.34 -6.04 -17.94
C THR A 106 -11.73 -5.72 -19.30
N LEU A 107 -10.40 -5.65 -19.38
CA LEU A 107 -9.69 -5.34 -20.62
C LEU A 107 -9.71 -6.53 -21.57
N ALA A 108 -9.82 -6.24 -22.87
CA ALA A 108 -9.89 -7.27 -23.89
C ALA A 108 -8.67 -8.22 -23.81
N PHE A 109 -8.97 -9.51 -23.63
CA PHE A 109 -7.97 -10.56 -23.60
C PHE A 109 -8.15 -11.45 -24.83
N ARG A 110 -7.06 -11.71 -25.54
CA ARG A 110 -7.03 -12.60 -26.68
C ARG A 110 -5.79 -13.49 -26.58
N ALA A 111 -6.01 -14.74 -26.21
CA ALA A 111 -4.94 -15.75 -26.28
C ALA A 111 -4.63 -16.06 -27.76
N LEU A 112 -3.39 -15.88 -28.16
CA LEU A 112 -2.87 -16.34 -29.46
C LEU A 112 -2.02 -17.58 -29.24
N PRO A 113 -2.02 -18.56 -30.20
CA PRO A 113 -1.24 -19.75 -30.06
C PRO A 113 0.27 -19.46 -29.95
N GLU A 114 1.00 -20.33 -29.27
CA GLU A 114 2.46 -20.29 -29.27
C GLU A 114 2.99 -20.34 -30.70
N GLY A 115 4.01 -19.53 -30.99
CA GLY A 115 4.57 -19.38 -32.33
C GLY A 115 3.87 -18.34 -33.23
N HIS A 116 2.73 -17.78 -32.82
CA HIS A 116 2.15 -16.67 -33.55
C HIS A 116 3.03 -15.40 -33.36
N PRO A 117 3.32 -14.61 -34.41
CA PRO A 117 4.21 -13.45 -34.33
C PRO A 117 3.82 -12.41 -33.26
N GLN A 118 2.53 -12.32 -32.94
CA GLN A 118 2.00 -11.39 -31.94
C GLN A 118 1.66 -12.06 -30.60
N HIS A 119 2.06 -13.30 -30.36
CA HIS A 119 1.76 -14.03 -29.13
C HIS A 119 2.16 -13.22 -27.89
N THR A 120 3.45 -12.87 -27.77
CA THR A 120 3.96 -12.10 -26.64
C THR A 120 3.25 -10.76 -26.47
N ALA A 121 2.96 -10.05 -27.55
CA ALA A 121 2.27 -8.75 -27.48
C ALA A 121 0.81 -8.92 -26.99
N SER A 122 0.14 -10.01 -27.32
CA SER A 122 -1.21 -10.31 -26.86
C SER A 122 -1.29 -10.65 -25.37
N GLU A 123 -0.20 -11.16 -24.78
CA GLU A 123 -0.10 -11.53 -23.36
C GLU A 123 0.25 -10.33 -22.44
N LEU A 124 0.83 -9.25 -23.00
CA LEU A 124 1.30 -8.10 -22.21
C LEU A 124 0.21 -7.48 -21.31
N PRO A 125 -1.05 -7.24 -21.77
CA PRO A 125 -2.08 -6.66 -20.91
C PRO A 125 -2.44 -7.55 -19.72
N ALA A 126 -2.51 -8.88 -19.92
CA ALA A 126 -2.78 -9.82 -18.86
C ALA A 126 -1.62 -9.90 -17.85
N THR A 127 -0.39 -9.93 -18.36
CA THR A 127 0.83 -9.94 -17.54
C THR A 127 0.93 -8.65 -16.70
N ALA A 128 0.68 -7.49 -17.31
CA ALA A 128 0.64 -6.21 -16.61
C ALA A 128 -0.45 -6.19 -15.54
N GLY A 129 -1.64 -6.71 -15.84
CA GLY A 129 -2.73 -6.83 -14.89
C GLY A 129 -2.38 -7.73 -13.69
N LEU A 130 -1.78 -8.90 -13.92
CA LEU A 130 -1.28 -9.76 -12.84
C LEU A 130 -0.24 -9.03 -11.98
N GLY A 131 0.67 -8.28 -12.61
CA GLY A 131 1.60 -7.38 -11.91
C GLY A 131 0.86 -6.36 -11.05
N GLY A 132 -0.20 -5.77 -11.57
CA GLY A 132 -1.08 -4.83 -10.85
C GLY A 132 -1.70 -5.45 -9.59
N PHE A 133 -2.25 -6.66 -9.69
CA PHE A 133 -2.76 -7.42 -8.53
C PHE A 133 -1.68 -7.62 -7.47
N LEU A 134 -0.47 -8.04 -7.86
CA LEU A 134 0.63 -8.30 -6.92
C LEU A 134 1.15 -7.02 -6.24
N ILE A 135 1.35 -5.95 -7.01
CA ILE A 135 1.83 -4.66 -6.48
C ILE A 135 0.78 -4.06 -5.53
N THR A 136 -0.48 -4.05 -5.94
CA THR A 136 -1.57 -3.54 -5.09
C THR A 136 -1.74 -4.40 -3.84
N THR A 137 -1.58 -5.73 -3.94
CA THR A 137 -1.56 -6.62 -2.78
C THR A 137 -0.44 -6.25 -1.80
N ALA A 138 0.79 -6.06 -2.29
CA ALA A 138 1.91 -5.65 -1.44
C ALA A 138 1.64 -4.31 -0.74
N LEU A 139 1.09 -3.35 -1.49
CA LEU A 139 0.72 -2.02 -0.98
C LEU A 139 -0.29 -2.09 0.16
N LEU A 140 -1.28 -2.98 0.07
CA LEU A 140 -2.31 -3.19 1.11
C LEU A 140 -1.77 -3.98 2.31
N VAL A 141 -0.96 -5.01 2.05
CA VAL A 141 -0.54 -5.98 3.08
C VAL A 141 0.61 -5.46 3.94
N VAL A 142 1.55 -4.70 3.37
CA VAL A 142 2.72 -4.20 4.12
C VAL A 142 2.33 -3.37 5.36
N PRO A 143 1.41 -2.39 5.29
CA PRO A 143 0.97 -1.65 6.47
C PRO A 143 0.23 -2.53 7.49
N LEU A 144 -0.51 -3.54 7.05
CA LEU A 144 -1.16 -4.50 7.93
C LEU A 144 -0.15 -5.37 8.67
N ILE A 145 0.82 -5.94 7.95
CA ILE A 145 1.92 -6.75 8.54
C ILE A 145 2.67 -5.90 9.56
N TRP A 146 3.01 -4.65 9.18
CA TRP A 146 3.70 -3.73 10.09
C TRP A 146 2.92 -3.52 11.39
N THR A 147 1.59 -3.41 11.31
CA THR A 147 0.71 -3.28 12.48
C THR A 147 0.67 -4.58 13.29
N TRP A 148 0.44 -5.74 12.64
CA TRP A 148 0.35 -7.05 13.31
C TRP A 148 1.63 -7.49 14.01
N GLN A 149 2.78 -7.02 13.55
CA GLN A 149 4.05 -7.28 14.23
C GLN A 149 4.18 -6.56 15.58
N ARG A 150 3.39 -5.51 15.82
CA ARG A 150 3.51 -4.62 16.98
C ARG A 150 2.31 -4.64 17.91
N ALA A 151 1.16 -4.82 17.33
CA ALA A 151 -0.09 -4.78 18.05
C ALA A 151 -1.17 -5.59 17.30
N ARG A 152 -2.34 -5.72 17.92
CA ARG A 152 -3.53 -6.15 17.22
C ARG A 152 -4.02 -5.02 16.32
N ALA A 153 -4.29 -5.31 15.05
CA ALA A 153 -4.82 -4.31 14.15
C ALA A 153 -6.20 -3.82 14.63
N PRO A 154 -6.44 -2.51 14.65
CA PRO A 154 -7.77 -2.00 14.95
C PRO A 154 -8.75 -2.43 13.87
N ARG A 155 -10.00 -2.68 14.29
CA ARG A 155 -11.08 -3.01 13.37
C ARG A 155 -11.28 -1.88 12.36
N GLY A 156 -11.54 -2.25 11.12
CA GLY A 156 -11.74 -1.30 10.04
C GLY A 156 -10.44 -0.78 9.41
N LEU A 157 -9.26 -1.19 9.88
CA LEU A 157 -7.99 -0.77 9.27
C LEU A 157 -7.88 -1.22 7.81
N LEU A 158 -8.14 -2.51 7.54
CA LEU A 158 -8.12 -3.04 6.17
C LEU A 158 -9.15 -2.32 5.30
N THR A 159 -10.39 -2.20 5.77
CA THR A 159 -11.46 -1.51 5.05
C THR A 159 -11.10 -0.07 4.74
N THR A 160 -10.50 0.65 5.69
CA THR A 160 -10.05 2.03 5.49
C THR A 160 -8.95 2.12 4.42
N LEU A 161 -7.95 1.24 4.46
CA LEU A 161 -6.88 1.22 3.47
C LEU A 161 -7.42 0.89 2.08
N VAL A 162 -8.22 -0.17 1.95
CA VAL A 162 -8.80 -0.57 0.66
C VAL A 162 -9.72 0.51 0.11
N ALA A 163 -10.65 1.04 0.92
CA ALA A 163 -11.53 2.11 0.48
C ALA A 163 -10.75 3.35 0.05
N LEU A 164 -9.82 3.84 0.87
CA LEU A 164 -9.05 5.04 0.56
C LEU A 164 -8.29 4.89 -0.76
N ILE A 165 -7.59 3.76 -0.96
CA ILE A 165 -6.77 3.53 -2.15
C ILE A 165 -7.63 3.31 -3.39
N SER A 166 -8.65 2.45 -3.32
CA SER A 166 -9.48 2.11 -4.47
C SER A 166 -10.33 3.30 -4.95
N TRP A 167 -10.90 4.06 -4.03
CA TRP A 167 -11.69 5.25 -4.40
C TRP A 167 -10.81 6.42 -4.86
N LEU A 168 -9.59 6.57 -4.31
CA LEU A 168 -8.60 7.52 -4.83
C LEU A 168 -8.20 7.14 -6.27
N SER A 169 -7.96 5.86 -6.54
CA SER A 169 -7.66 5.36 -7.88
C SER A 169 -8.83 5.61 -8.85
N ALA A 170 -10.07 5.34 -8.42
CA ALA A 170 -11.26 5.62 -9.22
C ALA A 170 -11.42 7.12 -9.53
N ALA A 171 -11.13 8.00 -8.56
CA ALA A 171 -11.19 9.45 -8.76
C ALA A 171 -10.17 9.96 -9.79
N VAL A 172 -8.98 9.34 -9.84
CA VAL A 172 -7.92 9.73 -10.80
C VAL A 172 -8.29 9.35 -12.25
N VAL A 173 -9.09 8.30 -12.43
CA VAL A 173 -9.59 7.88 -13.75
C VAL A 173 -11.03 8.39 -14.03
N ASP A 174 -11.33 9.59 -13.58
CA ASP A 174 -12.60 10.30 -13.81
C ASP A 174 -13.85 9.50 -13.40
N LEU A 175 -13.72 8.67 -12.36
CA LEU A 175 -14.79 7.79 -11.85
C LEU A 175 -15.35 6.85 -12.94
N ASP A 176 -14.45 6.32 -13.77
CA ASP A 176 -14.85 5.32 -14.77
C ASP A 176 -15.65 4.18 -14.13
N ARG A 177 -16.62 3.65 -14.89
CA ARG A 177 -17.56 2.65 -14.38
C ARG A 177 -16.86 1.41 -13.83
N ALA A 178 -15.82 0.91 -14.49
CA ALA A 178 -15.10 -0.27 -14.02
C ALA A 178 -14.37 0.03 -12.72
N ALA A 179 -13.69 1.20 -12.63
CA ALA A 179 -12.98 1.62 -11.43
C ALA A 179 -13.95 1.80 -10.23
N VAL A 180 -15.11 2.44 -10.42
CA VAL A 180 -16.13 2.62 -9.37
C VAL A 180 -16.70 1.28 -8.90
N VAL A 181 -17.08 0.41 -9.83
CA VAL A 181 -17.64 -0.91 -9.52
C VAL A 181 -16.57 -1.77 -8.81
N GLY A 182 -15.34 -1.75 -9.33
CA GLY A 182 -14.21 -2.45 -8.71
C GLY A 182 -13.88 -1.95 -7.30
N ALA A 183 -13.88 -0.63 -7.10
CA ALA A 183 -13.65 -0.02 -5.79
C ALA A 183 -14.75 -0.39 -4.76
N ALA A 184 -16.02 -0.37 -5.20
CA ALA A 184 -17.13 -0.79 -4.36
C ALA A 184 -17.02 -2.27 -3.98
N GLY A 185 -16.71 -3.14 -4.95
CA GLY A 185 -16.48 -4.57 -4.72
C GLY A 185 -15.32 -4.84 -3.77
N ALA A 186 -14.17 -4.19 -3.99
CA ALA A 186 -13.01 -4.32 -3.12
C ALA A 186 -13.29 -3.85 -1.69
N THR A 187 -14.00 -2.71 -1.54
CA THR A 187 -14.40 -2.19 -0.22
C THR A 187 -15.30 -3.19 0.50
N LEU A 188 -16.29 -3.76 -0.20
CA LEU A 188 -17.15 -4.81 0.37
C LEU A 188 -16.34 -6.06 0.74
N GLY A 189 -15.40 -6.47 -0.11
CA GLY A 189 -14.50 -7.58 0.15
C GLY A 189 -13.63 -7.36 1.37
N ALA A 190 -13.14 -6.14 1.58
CA ALA A 190 -12.39 -5.76 2.77
C ALA A 190 -13.26 -5.83 4.04
N VAL A 191 -14.52 -5.40 3.98
CA VAL A 191 -15.48 -5.57 5.10
C VAL A 191 -15.67 -7.04 5.41
N VAL A 192 -15.87 -7.89 4.42
CA VAL A 192 -15.99 -9.37 4.63
C VAL A 192 -14.71 -9.93 5.23
N ALA A 193 -13.54 -9.49 4.73
CA ALA A 193 -12.25 -9.92 5.26
C ALA A 193 -12.06 -9.53 6.74
N GLU A 194 -12.54 -8.35 7.17
CA GLU A 194 -12.47 -7.93 8.59
C GLU A 194 -13.17 -8.92 9.53
N PHE A 195 -14.30 -9.50 9.13
CA PHE A 195 -14.95 -10.54 9.92
C PHE A 195 -14.11 -11.82 9.99
N ALA A 196 -13.48 -12.21 8.87
CA ALA A 196 -12.58 -13.36 8.85
C ALA A 196 -11.33 -13.10 9.72
N LEU A 197 -10.77 -11.91 9.68
CA LEU A 197 -9.63 -11.49 10.50
C LEU A 197 -9.99 -11.52 11.99
N ASP A 198 -11.14 -10.95 12.37
CA ASP A 198 -11.60 -10.94 13.77
C ASP A 198 -11.83 -12.38 14.31
N TRP A 199 -12.34 -13.27 13.47
CA TRP A 199 -12.50 -14.68 13.80
C TRP A 199 -11.15 -15.40 13.93
N LEU A 200 -10.21 -15.20 13.00
CA LEU A 200 -8.87 -15.80 13.02
C LEU A 200 -8.03 -15.31 14.20
N GLU A 201 -8.11 -14.03 14.55
CA GLU A 201 -7.39 -13.45 15.68
C GLU A 201 -7.82 -13.99 17.04
N ARG A 202 -9.03 -14.58 17.12
CA ARG A 202 -9.53 -15.29 18.32
C ARG A 202 -9.07 -16.75 18.37
N ARG A 203 -8.44 -17.26 17.32
CA ARG A 203 -7.91 -18.63 17.26
C ARG A 203 -6.47 -18.64 17.74
N ASP A 204 -6.11 -19.73 18.40
CA ASP A 204 -4.72 -19.98 18.82
C ASP A 204 -3.90 -20.48 17.62
N LEU A 205 -3.53 -19.55 16.75
CA LEU A 205 -2.69 -19.84 15.60
C LEU A 205 -1.22 -19.92 16.06
N ARG A 206 -0.49 -20.91 15.53
CA ARG A 206 0.96 -21.01 15.74
C ARG A 206 1.62 -19.67 15.34
N ALA A 207 2.50 -19.13 16.19
CA ALA A 207 3.10 -17.81 16.03
C ALA A 207 3.68 -17.57 14.62
N ARG A 208 4.31 -18.59 14.03
CA ARG A 208 4.89 -18.52 12.68
C ARG A 208 3.86 -18.44 11.55
N LEU A 209 2.63 -18.92 11.77
CA LEU A 209 1.57 -18.95 10.78
C LEU A 209 0.58 -17.81 10.95
N ARG A 210 0.59 -17.12 12.08
CA ARG A 210 -0.40 -16.08 12.38
C ARG A 210 -0.42 -14.98 11.31
N ILE A 211 0.70 -14.30 11.09
CA ILE A 211 0.76 -13.19 10.14
C ILE A 211 0.54 -13.65 8.69
N PRO A 212 1.15 -14.75 8.19
CA PRO A 212 0.84 -15.29 6.87
C PRO A 212 -0.64 -15.56 6.64
N VAL A 213 -1.30 -16.22 7.59
CA VAL A 213 -2.74 -16.55 7.48
C VAL A 213 -3.61 -15.30 7.49
N LEU A 214 -3.33 -14.34 8.39
CA LEU A 214 -4.04 -13.06 8.42
C LEU A 214 -3.87 -12.27 7.11
N ALA A 215 -2.65 -12.25 6.55
CA ALA A 215 -2.37 -11.55 5.29
C ALA A 215 -3.15 -12.15 4.12
N ALA A 216 -3.18 -13.48 3.99
CA ALA A 216 -3.98 -14.15 2.97
C ALA A 216 -5.49 -13.90 3.18
N ALA A 217 -5.97 -13.99 4.44
CA ALA A 217 -7.36 -13.76 4.78
C ALA A 217 -7.82 -12.31 4.53
N ALA A 218 -6.92 -11.34 4.59
CA ALA A 218 -7.21 -9.97 4.21
C ALA A 218 -7.40 -9.81 2.69
N ILE A 219 -6.60 -10.49 1.88
CA ILE A 219 -6.48 -10.25 0.45
C ILE A 219 -7.46 -11.09 -0.37
N VAL A 220 -7.64 -12.37 -0.04
CA VAL A 220 -8.48 -13.28 -0.84
C VAL A 220 -9.93 -12.78 -0.95
N PRO A 221 -10.65 -12.41 0.13
CA PRO A 221 -12.00 -11.88 0.00
C PRO A 221 -12.04 -10.53 -0.71
N THR A 222 -11.04 -9.66 -0.49
CA THR A 222 -10.94 -8.35 -1.15
C THR A 222 -10.91 -8.50 -2.66
N TRP A 223 -10.02 -9.33 -3.21
CA TRP A 223 -9.93 -9.56 -4.64
C TRP A 223 -11.10 -10.36 -5.20
N THR A 224 -11.62 -11.33 -4.45
CA THR A 224 -12.79 -12.10 -4.88
C THR A 224 -14.00 -11.18 -5.08
N MET A 225 -14.27 -10.29 -4.14
CA MET A 225 -15.40 -9.36 -4.25
C MET A 225 -15.15 -8.26 -5.30
N HIS A 226 -13.92 -7.80 -5.45
CA HIS A 226 -13.53 -6.89 -6.54
C HIS A 226 -13.88 -7.49 -7.90
N ILE A 227 -13.41 -8.70 -8.18
CA ILE A 227 -13.65 -9.39 -9.45
C ILE A 227 -15.13 -9.75 -9.62
N ALA A 228 -15.80 -10.21 -8.56
CA ALA A 228 -17.23 -10.50 -8.61
C ALA A 228 -18.08 -9.26 -8.94
N ALA A 229 -17.73 -8.11 -8.38
CA ALA A 229 -18.38 -6.84 -8.70
C ALA A 229 -18.13 -6.43 -10.16
N LEU A 230 -16.90 -6.53 -10.65
CA LEU A 230 -16.59 -6.28 -12.06
C LEU A 230 -17.38 -7.22 -12.97
N ALA A 231 -17.44 -8.52 -12.65
CA ALA A 231 -18.22 -9.49 -13.41
C ALA A 231 -19.71 -9.13 -13.51
N ALA A 232 -20.28 -8.70 -12.40
CA ALA A 232 -21.71 -8.35 -12.34
C ALA A 232 -22.02 -6.96 -12.95
N GLY A 233 -21.12 -5.99 -12.81
CA GLY A 233 -21.37 -4.61 -13.18
C GLY A 233 -20.88 -4.20 -14.56
N VAL A 234 -19.80 -4.82 -15.06
CA VAL A 234 -19.14 -4.43 -16.32
C VAL A 234 -18.98 -5.63 -17.26
N GLY A 235 -18.71 -6.81 -16.71
CA GLY A 235 -18.32 -8.02 -17.43
C GLY A 235 -16.80 -8.25 -17.35
N LEU A 236 -16.40 -9.51 -17.47
CA LEU A 236 -15.00 -9.92 -17.51
C LEU A 236 -14.59 -10.36 -18.91
N SER A 237 -13.42 -9.93 -19.33
CA SER A 237 -12.74 -10.42 -20.54
C SER A 237 -11.74 -11.53 -20.23
N TRP A 238 -11.25 -11.58 -19.01
CA TRP A 238 -10.32 -12.63 -18.56
C TRP A 238 -11.04 -13.98 -18.40
N PRO A 239 -10.44 -15.09 -18.86
CA PRO A 239 -10.96 -16.42 -18.61
C PRO A 239 -10.85 -16.79 -17.12
N VAL A 240 -11.62 -17.82 -16.72
CA VAL A 240 -11.74 -18.23 -15.31
C VAL A 240 -10.39 -18.59 -14.69
N GLU A 241 -9.51 -19.22 -15.45
CA GLU A 241 -8.17 -19.62 -15.02
C GLU A 241 -7.32 -18.41 -14.65
N LEU A 242 -7.40 -17.33 -15.40
CA LEU A 242 -6.59 -16.14 -15.22
C LEU A 242 -7.08 -15.32 -14.00
N TRP A 243 -8.37 -15.00 -13.91
CA TRP A 243 -8.86 -14.21 -12.79
C TRP A 243 -8.86 -14.97 -11.46
N SER A 244 -9.18 -16.28 -11.47
CA SER A 244 -9.09 -17.10 -10.26
C SER A 244 -7.64 -17.30 -9.81
N GLY A 245 -6.73 -17.49 -10.78
CA GLY A 245 -5.29 -17.54 -10.56
C GLY A 245 -4.77 -16.24 -9.93
N ALA A 246 -5.22 -15.08 -10.39
CA ALA A 246 -4.84 -13.77 -9.83
C ALA A 246 -5.21 -13.66 -8.34
N VAL A 247 -6.40 -14.12 -7.93
CA VAL A 247 -6.83 -14.15 -6.52
C VAL A 247 -5.93 -15.07 -5.69
N VAL A 248 -5.68 -16.30 -6.19
CA VAL A 248 -4.86 -17.28 -5.48
C VAL A 248 -3.42 -16.80 -5.32
N VAL A 249 -2.81 -16.33 -6.41
CA VAL A 249 -1.42 -15.85 -6.40
C VAL A 249 -1.28 -14.62 -5.50
N SER A 250 -2.24 -13.71 -5.49
CA SER A 250 -2.27 -12.56 -4.58
C SER A 250 -2.36 -12.99 -3.12
N GLY A 251 -3.20 -13.98 -2.80
CA GLY A 251 -3.30 -14.55 -1.45
C GLY A 251 -1.98 -15.23 -1.01
N LEU A 252 -1.35 -15.99 -1.91
CA LEU A 252 -0.05 -16.63 -1.64
C LEU A 252 1.07 -15.58 -1.48
N ALA A 253 1.09 -14.54 -2.31
CA ALA A 253 2.04 -13.45 -2.18
C ALA A 253 1.89 -12.71 -0.84
N ALA A 254 0.66 -12.44 -0.42
CA ALA A 254 0.36 -11.86 0.88
C ALA A 254 0.87 -12.75 2.03
N ALA A 255 0.60 -14.06 1.97
CA ALA A 255 1.10 -15.02 2.94
C ALA A 255 2.63 -15.10 2.96
N ALA A 256 3.27 -15.09 1.80
CA ALA A 256 4.72 -15.10 1.68
C ALA A 256 5.36 -13.85 2.31
N LEU A 257 4.82 -12.65 2.03
CA LEU A 257 5.25 -11.40 2.67
C LEU A 257 5.11 -11.48 4.19
N GLY A 258 3.99 -12.03 4.68
CA GLY A 258 3.78 -12.28 6.11
C GLY A 258 4.80 -13.25 6.69
N GLY A 259 5.14 -14.31 5.97
CA GLY A 259 6.15 -15.30 6.35
C GLY A 259 7.57 -14.69 6.44
N LEU A 260 7.94 -13.91 5.45
CA LEU A 260 9.23 -13.19 5.45
C LEU A 260 9.34 -12.22 6.63
N ALA A 261 8.25 -11.52 6.95
CA ALA A 261 8.21 -10.59 8.06
C ALA A 261 8.37 -11.25 9.44
N VAL A 262 7.91 -12.50 9.59
CA VAL A 262 8.08 -13.31 10.83
C VAL A 262 9.48 -13.91 10.91
N SER A 263 10.09 -14.22 9.77
CA SER A 263 11.42 -14.86 9.69
C SER A 263 12.55 -13.87 9.84
N ALA A 264 12.31 -12.57 9.67
CA ALA A 264 13.33 -11.55 9.85
C ALA A 264 13.80 -11.51 11.32
N PRO A 265 15.10 -11.63 11.60
CA PRO A 265 15.61 -11.52 12.97
C PRO A 265 15.23 -10.15 13.53
N ALA A 266 14.67 -10.13 14.75
CA ALA A 266 14.40 -8.88 15.44
C ALA A 266 15.71 -8.09 15.48
N ALA A 267 15.76 -6.93 14.82
CA ALA A 267 16.92 -6.06 14.92
C ALA A 267 17.17 -5.80 16.40
N ALA A 268 18.31 -6.26 16.90
CA ALA A 268 18.68 -6.06 18.29
C ALA A 268 18.71 -4.55 18.53
N VAL A 269 17.69 -4.05 19.23
CA VAL A 269 17.70 -2.70 19.77
C VAL A 269 18.78 -2.73 20.84
N THR A 270 20.00 -2.34 20.46
CA THR A 270 21.07 -2.12 21.41
C THR A 270 20.60 -1.02 22.35
N ALA A 271 20.12 -1.44 23.52
CA ALA A 271 19.85 -0.51 24.60
C ALA A 271 21.15 0.33 24.84
N PRO A 272 21.05 1.65 25.00
CA PRO A 272 22.21 2.45 25.36
C PRO A 272 22.81 1.87 26.63
N ARG A 273 24.06 1.43 26.52
CA ARG A 273 24.85 0.95 27.66
C ARG A 273 24.81 2.04 28.72
N ALA A 274 24.12 1.79 29.82
CA ALA A 274 24.18 2.67 30.99
C ALA A 274 25.65 2.85 31.34
N ALA A 275 26.14 4.08 31.26
CA ALA A 275 27.47 4.42 31.69
C ALA A 275 27.59 4.04 33.19
N SER A 276 28.41 3.06 33.47
CA SER A 276 28.77 2.70 34.85
C SER A 276 29.47 3.89 35.49
N VAL A 277 28.77 4.60 36.35
CA VAL A 277 29.35 5.60 37.23
C VAL A 277 30.14 4.82 38.25
N SER A 278 31.47 4.87 38.13
CA SER A 278 32.40 4.36 39.17
C SER A 278 32.25 5.26 40.42
N PRO A 279 32.01 4.71 41.62
CA PRO A 279 32.12 5.50 42.82
C PRO A 279 33.62 5.74 43.08
N SER A 280 34.03 7.02 43.03
CA SER A 280 35.32 7.46 43.51
C SER A 280 35.34 7.37 45.06
N ALA A 281 36.27 6.59 45.55
CA ALA A 281 36.64 6.58 46.97
C ALA A 281 37.34 7.87 47.37
#